data_70304d028108e1dc167783b1807665ce
#
_entry.id   70304d028108e1dc167783b1807665ce
#
_cell.length_a   1.000
_cell.length_b   1.000
_cell.length_c   1.000
_cell.angle_alpha   90.00
_cell.angle_beta   90.00
_cell.angle_gamma   90.00
#
_symmetry.space_group_name_H-M   'P 1'
#
loop_
_entity.id
_entity.type
_entity.pdbx_description
1 polymer ?
#
loop_
_entity_poly.entity_id
_entity_poly.type
_entity_poly.pdbx_seq_one_letter_code
_entity_poly.pdbx_strand_id
1 'polypeptide(L)'
;MTNKPEVFYAKIMLFGEYSVICNSMGLTIPYAHFKGELGFLNKYRYTDYDFAIESNEMLRDYYTHLADLQHKGELKCELDLEHFRKDLDRNLFFESTIPQGFGIGSSGALCAAIYQRYALNKIRSQRNIGQDEVKKLKEAFAQLEDYFHGISSGIDPLNCYLKYPLLINGGGIRVVGIPRNKFPIKGAIFLIDTGKPGITQPLVNLFFEKCQDVAFDKLVKESLIPINDKCIHSLLEGKTDVFFPTLQELSVFQYQHFRPMIPDSVIGSWKAGIDKQTYSLKLCGSGGGGFVLGFTRDFEAAQRSLRSQGQKVIAVYKNS
;
A
#
# COMPACT_ATOMS: atom_id res chain seq x y z
N MET A 1 -10.21 -13.04 -29.94
CA MET A 1 -10.68 -12.38 -28.71
C MET A 1 -9.51 -11.57 -28.19
N THR A 2 -9.52 -10.25 -28.28
CA THR A 2 -8.51 -9.38 -27.71
C THR A 2 -8.68 -9.43 -26.19
N ASN A 3 -7.87 -10.27 -25.49
CA ASN A 3 -7.79 -10.21 -24.03
C ASN A 3 -7.39 -8.80 -23.66
N LYS A 4 -8.28 -8.05 -22.99
CA LYS A 4 -7.89 -6.80 -22.34
C LYS A 4 -6.74 -7.10 -21.38
N PRO A 5 -5.68 -6.27 -21.37
CA PRO A 5 -4.60 -6.45 -20.42
C PRO A 5 -5.18 -6.43 -18.99
N GLU A 6 -4.64 -7.28 -18.14
CA GLU A 6 -5.07 -7.33 -16.75
C GLU A 6 -4.48 -6.15 -15.98
N VAL A 7 -5.35 -5.44 -15.27
CA VAL A 7 -5.01 -4.23 -14.53
C VAL A 7 -4.75 -4.57 -13.07
N PHE A 8 -3.68 -4.02 -12.50
CA PHE A 8 -3.32 -4.14 -11.09
C PHE A 8 -3.45 -2.78 -10.41
N TYR A 9 -4.18 -2.76 -9.31
CA TYR A 9 -4.45 -1.53 -8.58
C TYR A 9 -3.35 -1.24 -7.57
N ALA A 10 -3.16 0.04 -7.27
CA ALA A 10 -2.43 0.45 -6.08
C ALA A 10 -3.06 -0.15 -4.81
N LYS A 11 -2.31 -0.16 -3.73
CA LYS A 11 -2.83 -0.54 -2.40
C LYS A 11 -2.67 0.62 -1.42
N ILE A 12 -3.53 0.69 -0.42
CA ILE A 12 -3.38 1.57 0.74
C ILE A 12 -3.34 0.71 2.00
N MET A 13 -2.33 0.90 2.85
CA MET A 13 -2.37 0.40 4.21
C MET A 13 -3.23 1.35 5.03
N LEU A 14 -4.44 0.92 5.40
CA LEU A 14 -5.34 1.73 6.23
C LEU A 14 -4.85 1.81 7.67
N PHE A 15 -4.32 0.71 8.20
CA PHE A 15 -3.83 0.58 9.57
C PHE A 15 -2.69 -0.43 9.63
N GLY A 16 -1.78 -0.26 10.59
CA GLY A 16 -0.68 -1.19 10.83
C GLY A 16 0.70 -0.62 10.55
N GLU A 17 0.80 0.65 10.09
CA GLU A 17 2.11 1.25 9.85
C GLU A 17 2.96 1.18 11.11
N TYR A 18 4.17 0.66 10.95
CA TYR A 18 5.13 0.36 12.02
C TYR A 18 4.66 -0.70 13.03
N SER A 19 3.42 -0.61 13.54
CA SER A 19 2.92 -1.51 14.56
C SER A 19 2.84 -2.98 14.11
N VAL A 20 2.60 -3.23 12.81
CA VAL A 20 2.57 -4.59 12.25
C VAL A 20 3.91 -5.31 12.38
N ILE A 21 5.03 -4.56 12.41
CA ILE A 21 6.38 -5.09 12.68
C ILE A 21 6.47 -5.65 14.11
N CYS A 22 5.69 -5.07 15.03
CA CYS A 22 5.60 -5.48 16.44
C CYS A 22 4.39 -6.42 16.70
N ASN A 23 3.96 -7.18 15.67
CA ASN A 23 2.87 -8.16 15.73
C ASN A 23 1.47 -7.58 16.01
N SER A 24 1.20 -6.29 15.74
CA SER A 24 -0.16 -5.77 15.71
C SER A 24 -0.92 -6.25 14.46
N MET A 25 -2.19 -5.92 14.44
CA MET A 25 -2.99 -6.10 13.22
C MET A 25 -2.59 -5.09 12.15
N GLY A 26 -2.78 -5.48 10.88
CA GLY A 26 -2.70 -4.60 9.73
C GLY A 26 -3.93 -4.74 8.84
N LEU A 27 -4.34 -3.67 8.18
CA LEU A 27 -5.45 -3.67 7.24
C LEU A 27 -5.05 -2.94 5.97
N THR A 28 -5.07 -3.64 4.83
CA THR A 28 -4.78 -3.07 3.51
C THR A 28 -6.00 -3.13 2.60
N ILE A 29 -6.10 -2.18 1.67
CA ILE A 29 -7.16 -2.16 0.66
C ILE A 29 -6.57 -1.92 -0.73
N PRO A 30 -7.18 -2.49 -1.79
CA PRO A 30 -6.89 -2.08 -3.15
C PRO A 30 -7.42 -0.66 -3.41
N TYR A 31 -6.68 0.13 -4.19
CA TYR A 31 -7.05 1.51 -4.53
C TYR A 31 -7.05 1.71 -6.05
N ALA A 32 -8.23 1.59 -6.65
CA ALA A 32 -8.41 1.56 -8.09
C ALA A 32 -8.21 2.90 -8.82
N HIS A 33 -7.99 4.01 -8.10
CA HIS A 33 -7.70 5.31 -8.70
C HIS A 33 -6.35 5.29 -9.45
N PHE A 34 -5.39 4.57 -8.91
CA PHE A 34 -4.09 4.33 -9.52
C PHE A 34 -3.96 2.86 -9.92
N LYS A 35 -3.39 2.62 -11.08
CA LYS A 35 -3.29 1.29 -11.65
C LYS A 35 -2.06 1.13 -12.53
N GLY A 36 -1.66 -0.11 -12.75
CA GLY A 36 -0.64 -0.48 -13.71
C GLY A 36 -1.04 -1.73 -14.49
N GLU A 37 -0.50 -1.87 -15.70
CA GLU A 37 -0.71 -3.01 -16.57
C GLU A 37 0.51 -3.26 -17.46
N LEU A 38 0.73 -4.52 -17.82
CA LEU A 38 1.75 -4.87 -18.82
C LEU A 38 1.19 -4.61 -20.22
N GLY A 39 1.91 -3.83 -21.01
CA GLY A 39 1.58 -3.46 -22.37
C GLY A 39 2.75 -3.68 -23.33
N PHE A 40 2.47 -3.55 -24.64
CA PHE A 40 3.49 -3.57 -25.66
C PHE A 40 3.55 -2.22 -26.35
N LEU A 41 4.74 -1.72 -26.56
CA LEU A 41 4.94 -0.47 -27.27
C LEU A 41 4.40 -0.59 -28.70
N ASN A 42 3.30 0.10 -28.95
CA ASN A 42 2.68 0.17 -30.25
C ASN A 42 2.79 1.59 -30.79
N LYS A 43 3.55 1.77 -31.88
CA LYS A 43 3.82 3.06 -32.52
C LYS A 43 2.58 3.93 -32.83
N TYR A 44 1.38 3.36 -32.85
CA TYR A 44 0.16 4.09 -33.20
C TYR A 44 -0.71 4.51 -32.03
N ARG A 45 -0.39 4.07 -30.79
CA ARG A 45 -1.29 4.27 -29.64
C ARG A 45 -0.60 4.84 -28.40
N TYR A 46 0.72 4.84 -28.35
CA TYR A 46 1.47 5.28 -27.19
C TYR A 46 2.37 6.45 -27.57
N THR A 47 2.34 7.52 -26.83
CA THR A 47 3.05 8.77 -27.16
C THR A 47 4.29 9.02 -26.30
N ASP A 48 4.38 8.38 -25.14
CA ASP A 48 5.53 8.49 -24.23
C ASP A 48 6.51 7.32 -24.47
N TYR A 49 7.28 7.43 -25.55
CA TYR A 49 8.24 6.41 -25.96
C TYR A 49 9.38 6.25 -24.98
N ASP A 50 9.87 7.35 -24.42
CA ASP A 50 11.03 7.33 -23.51
C ASP A 50 10.69 6.56 -22.26
N PHE A 51 9.53 6.83 -21.66
CA PHE A 51 9.04 6.05 -20.52
C PHE A 51 8.90 4.55 -20.83
N ALA A 52 8.36 4.19 -22.00
CA ALA A 52 8.18 2.79 -22.36
C ALA A 52 9.52 2.07 -22.56
N ILE A 53 10.53 2.76 -23.11
CA ILE A 53 11.90 2.22 -23.28
C ILE A 53 12.54 2.02 -21.90
N GLU A 54 12.55 3.04 -21.04
CA GLU A 54 13.09 2.94 -19.67
C GLU A 54 12.41 1.82 -18.87
N SER A 55 11.08 1.70 -18.99
CA SER A 55 10.33 0.63 -18.35
C SER A 55 10.70 -0.75 -18.89
N ASN A 56 10.95 -0.91 -20.22
CA ASN A 56 11.43 -2.16 -20.80
C ASN A 56 12.83 -2.51 -20.31
N GLU A 57 13.75 -1.54 -20.25
CA GLU A 57 15.11 -1.74 -19.74
C GLU A 57 15.09 -2.22 -18.28
N MET A 58 14.32 -1.55 -17.43
CA MET A 58 14.14 -1.97 -16.03
C MET A 58 13.56 -3.39 -15.95
N LEU A 59 12.61 -3.76 -16.81
CA LEU A 59 12.07 -5.13 -16.86
C LEU A 59 13.11 -6.16 -17.34
N ARG A 60 14.06 -5.80 -18.19
CA ARG A 60 15.18 -6.68 -18.60
C ARG A 60 16.15 -6.95 -17.45
N ASP A 61 16.47 -5.94 -16.68
CA ASP A 61 17.30 -6.09 -15.47
C ASP A 61 16.57 -6.98 -14.45
N TYR A 62 15.29 -6.74 -14.24
CA TYR A 62 14.46 -7.57 -13.36
C TYR A 62 14.35 -9.02 -13.85
N TYR A 63 14.18 -9.25 -15.15
CA TYR A 63 14.23 -10.57 -15.77
C TYR A 63 15.55 -11.28 -15.49
N THR A 64 16.68 -10.60 -15.63
CA THR A 64 18.01 -11.15 -15.39
C THR A 64 18.17 -11.64 -13.95
N HIS A 65 17.69 -10.84 -12.99
CA HIS A 65 17.65 -11.22 -11.56
C HIS A 65 16.78 -12.46 -11.32
N LEU A 66 15.57 -12.52 -11.88
CA LEU A 66 14.66 -13.66 -11.72
C LEU A 66 15.21 -14.92 -12.38
N ALA A 67 15.85 -14.79 -13.53
CA ALA A 67 16.49 -15.91 -14.25
C ALA A 67 17.65 -16.50 -13.44
N ASP A 68 18.45 -15.66 -12.78
CA ASP A 68 19.53 -16.11 -11.90
C ASP A 68 18.98 -16.90 -10.69
N LEU A 69 17.93 -16.39 -10.04
CA LEU A 69 17.25 -17.09 -8.94
C LEU A 69 16.67 -18.44 -9.39
N GLN A 70 16.02 -18.49 -10.55
CA GLN A 70 15.44 -19.72 -11.06
C GLN A 70 16.51 -20.74 -11.45
N HIS A 71 17.62 -20.30 -12.05
CA HIS A 71 18.76 -21.17 -12.39
C HIS A 71 19.41 -21.78 -11.12
N LYS A 72 19.46 -21.03 -10.03
CA LYS A 72 19.95 -21.50 -8.72
C LYS A 72 18.94 -22.40 -7.97
N GLY A 73 17.71 -22.52 -8.46
CA GLY A 73 16.64 -23.25 -7.78
C GLY A 73 16.12 -22.55 -6.52
N GLU A 74 16.34 -21.25 -6.40
CA GLU A 74 15.99 -20.44 -5.22
C GLU A 74 14.63 -19.72 -5.38
N LEU A 75 14.10 -19.66 -6.61
CA LEU A 75 12.85 -18.93 -6.87
C LEU A 75 11.66 -19.64 -6.21
N LYS A 76 10.88 -18.88 -5.43
CA LYS A 76 9.73 -19.38 -4.67
C LYS A 76 8.49 -19.68 -5.52
N CYS A 77 8.46 -19.19 -6.76
CA CYS A 77 7.42 -19.52 -7.75
C CYS A 77 8.08 -19.77 -9.11
N GLU A 78 7.66 -20.81 -9.79
CA GLU A 78 8.18 -21.14 -11.12
C GLU A 78 7.60 -20.20 -12.17
N LEU A 79 8.48 -19.57 -12.99
CA LEU A 79 8.12 -18.61 -14.02
C LEU A 79 8.45 -19.14 -15.41
N ASP A 80 7.57 -18.87 -16.38
CA ASP A 80 7.84 -19.04 -17.82
C ASP A 80 8.77 -17.91 -18.31
N LEU A 81 10.06 -18.06 -18.00
CA LEU A 81 11.09 -17.09 -18.37
C LEU A 81 11.32 -17.00 -19.88
N GLU A 82 11.04 -18.07 -20.63
CA GLU A 82 11.13 -18.04 -22.08
C GLU A 82 10.06 -17.12 -22.68
N HIS A 83 8.84 -17.23 -22.20
CA HIS A 83 7.74 -16.34 -22.58
C HIS A 83 8.04 -14.89 -22.16
N PHE A 84 8.56 -14.68 -20.94
CA PHE A 84 8.92 -13.35 -20.47
C PHE A 84 9.98 -12.70 -21.36
N ARG A 85 11.05 -13.44 -21.72
CA ARG A 85 12.08 -12.95 -22.64
C ARG A 85 11.50 -12.58 -24.01
N LYS A 86 10.66 -13.45 -24.59
CA LYS A 86 10.01 -13.17 -25.90
C LYS A 86 9.16 -11.91 -25.85
N ASP A 87 8.49 -11.65 -24.74
CA ASP A 87 7.70 -10.43 -24.59
C ASP A 87 8.58 -9.19 -24.41
N LEU A 88 9.71 -9.29 -23.68
CA LEU A 88 10.71 -8.20 -23.60
C LEU A 88 11.28 -7.83 -24.98
N ASP A 89 11.56 -8.83 -25.81
CA ASP A 89 12.06 -8.61 -27.19
C ASP A 89 11.01 -7.96 -28.11
N ARG A 90 9.74 -7.98 -27.69
CA ARG A 90 8.62 -7.28 -28.33
C ARG A 90 8.31 -5.92 -27.69
N ASN A 91 9.25 -5.38 -26.92
CA ASN A 91 9.12 -4.13 -26.19
C ASN A 91 7.94 -4.14 -25.17
N LEU A 92 7.87 -5.21 -24.38
CA LEU A 92 7.00 -5.24 -23.19
C LEU A 92 7.41 -4.13 -22.23
N PHE A 93 6.46 -3.40 -21.68
CA PHE A 93 6.68 -2.42 -20.62
C PHE A 93 5.55 -2.44 -19.60
N PHE A 94 5.78 -1.85 -18.45
CA PHE A 94 4.76 -1.71 -17.42
C PHE A 94 4.25 -0.27 -17.39
N GLU A 95 3.06 -0.05 -17.98
CA GLU A 95 2.37 1.22 -17.92
C GLU A 95 1.73 1.41 -16.55
N SER A 96 2.04 2.51 -15.86
CA SER A 96 1.56 2.72 -14.51
C SER A 96 1.23 4.18 -14.22
N THR A 97 0.08 4.41 -13.60
CA THR A 97 -0.29 5.69 -13.00
C THR A 97 0.00 5.73 -11.49
N ILE A 98 0.55 4.64 -10.92
CA ILE A 98 0.88 4.54 -9.50
C ILE A 98 2.16 5.34 -9.24
N PRO A 99 2.13 6.44 -8.49
CA PRO A 99 3.32 7.24 -8.24
C PRO A 99 4.35 6.45 -7.42
N GLN A 100 5.59 6.45 -7.88
CA GLN A 100 6.70 5.78 -7.21
C GLN A 100 7.14 6.54 -5.95
N GLY A 101 7.43 5.80 -4.87
CA GLY A 101 7.85 6.41 -3.60
C GLY A 101 6.71 7.01 -2.77
N PHE A 102 5.44 6.79 -3.16
CA PHE A 102 4.28 7.33 -2.43
C PHE A 102 3.66 6.35 -1.43
N GLY A 103 4.27 5.19 -1.19
CA GLY A 103 3.81 4.22 -0.18
C GLY A 103 2.56 3.44 -0.56
N ILE A 104 2.15 3.47 -1.83
CA ILE A 104 0.92 2.83 -2.31
C ILE A 104 1.14 1.63 -3.25
N GLY A 105 2.33 1.01 -3.20
CA GLY A 105 2.60 -0.31 -3.81
C GLY A 105 2.83 -0.30 -5.31
N SER A 106 3.66 0.62 -5.85
CA SER A 106 4.02 0.62 -7.27
C SER A 106 4.78 -0.65 -7.69
N SER A 107 5.82 -1.04 -6.96
CA SER A 107 6.55 -2.30 -7.14
C SER A 107 5.64 -3.52 -6.96
N GLY A 108 4.76 -3.47 -5.96
CA GLY A 108 3.80 -4.54 -5.70
C GLY A 108 2.85 -4.79 -6.87
N ALA A 109 2.37 -3.75 -7.54
CA ALA A 109 1.53 -3.88 -8.73
C ALA A 109 2.31 -4.51 -9.90
N LEU A 110 3.58 -4.15 -10.08
CA LEU A 110 4.45 -4.77 -11.09
C LEU A 110 4.69 -6.25 -10.78
N CYS A 111 5.07 -6.61 -9.54
CA CYS A 111 5.28 -8.00 -9.14
C CYS A 111 4.01 -8.84 -9.35
N ALA A 112 2.84 -8.30 -9.01
CA ALA A 112 1.55 -8.94 -9.26
C ALA A 112 1.29 -9.18 -10.75
N ALA A 113 1.64 -8.21 -11.61
CA ALA A 113 1.50 -8.33 -13.06
C ALA A 113 2.44 -9.39 -13.65
N ILE A 114 3.70 -9.44 -13.21
CA ILE A 114 4.68 -10.45 -13.62
C ILE A 114 4.22 -11.86 -13.20
N TYR A 115 3.83 -12.02 -11.93
CA TYR A 115 3.29 -13.30 -11.45
C TYR A 115 2.06 -13.74 -12.26
N GLN A 116 1.09 -12.85 -12.46
CA GLN A 116 -0.12 -13.15 -13.21
C GLN A 116 0.18 -13.56 -14.65
N ARG A 117 1.15 -12.96 -15.29
CA ARG A 117 1.45 -13.24 -16.68
C ARG A 117 2.33 -14.47 -16.88
N TYR A 118 3.32 -14.67 -16.01
CA TYR A 118 4.38 -15.65 -16.23
C TYR A 118 4.45 -16.80 -15.23
N ALA A 119 3.74 -16.80 -14.09
CA ALA A 119 3.75 -17.94 -13.19
C ALA A 119 3.13 -19.17 -13.85
N LEU A 120 3.82 -20.32 -13.78
CA LEU A 120 3.38 -21.59 -14.40
C LEU A 120 2.26 -22.23 -13.58
N ASN A 121 2.46 -22.43 -12.27
CA ASN A 121 1.49 -23.04 -11.36
C ASN A 121 0.76 -21.99 -10.54
N LYS A 122 0.01 -21.14 -11.22
CA LYS A 122 -0.64 -19.96 -10.67
C LYS A 122 -1.70 -20.28 -9.64
N ILE A 123 -1.57 -19.73 -8.44
CA ILE A 123 -2.66 -19.64 -7.47
C ILE A 123 -3.58 -18.50 -7.91
N ARG A 124 -4.85 -18.80 -8.21
CA ARG A 124 -5.80 -17.82 -8.71
C ARG A 124 -6.29 -16.87 -7.62
N SER A 125 -6.41 -15.59 -7.94
CA SER A 125 -7.07 -14.63 -7.07
C SER A 125 -8.55 -14.98 -6.92
N GLN A 126 -8.98 -15.23 -5.68
CA GLN A 126 -10.37 -15.52 -5.34
C GLN A 126 -10.69 -15.06 -3.91
N ARG A 127 -11.96 -14.75 -3.66
CA ARG A 127 -12.37 -14.23 -2.34
C ARG A 127 -12.17 -15.24 -1.20
N ASN A 128 -12.37 -16.52 -1.49
CA ASN A 128 -12.27 -17.60 -0.50
C ASN A 128 -10.95 -18.38 -0.65
N ILE A 129 -9.84 -17.65 -0.82
CA ILE A 129 -8.50 -18.23 -0.91
C ILE A 129 -8.10 -18.88 0.41
N GLY A 130 -7.48 -20.09 0.34
CA GLY A 130 -7.00 -20.83 1.51
C GLY A 130 -5.79 -20.18 2.17
N GLN A 131 -5.61 -20.40 3.48
CA GLN A 131 -4.48 -19.82 4.23
C GLN A 131 -3.11 -20.28 3.70
N ASP A 132 -3.00 -21.55 3.30
CA ASP A 132 -1.76 -22.11 2.71
C ASP A 132 -1.45 -21.46 1.36
N GLU A 133 -2.48 -21.18 0.54
CA GLU A 133 -2.32 -20.49 -0.73
C GLU A 133 -1.88 -19.04 -0.52
N VAL A 134 -2.47 -18.34 0.45
CA VAL A 134 -2.09 -16.97 0.84
C VAL A 134 -0.64 -16.93 1.31
N LYS A 135 -0.23 -17.91 2.13
CA LYS A 135 1.16 -18.01 2.62
C LYS A 135 2.14 -18.21 1.47
N LYS A 136 1.87 -19.15 0.55
CA LYS A 136 2.70 -19.40 -0.64
C LYS A 136 2.80 -18.16 -1.53
N LEU A 137 1.67 -17.49 -1.79
CA LEU A 137 1.65 -16.24 -2.57
C LEU A 137 2.48 -15.16 -1.88
N LYS A 138 2.32 -14.97 -0.57
CA LYS A 138 3.07 -13.97 0.19
C LYS A 138 4.58 -14.22 0.10
N GLU A 139 5.02 -15.48 0.26
CA GLU A 139 6.44 -15.84 0.17
C GLU A 139 7.00 -15.62 -1.24
N ALA A 140 6.26 -16.01 -2.27
CA ALA A 140 6.63 -15.74 -3.66
C ALA A 140 6.70 -14.23 -3.94
N PHE A 141 5.70 -13.48 -3.52
CA PHE A 141 5.65 -12.03 -3.71
C PHE A 141 6.71 -11.28 -2.91
N ALA A 142 7.06 -11.73 -1.71
CA ALA A 142 8.17 -11.16 -0.96
C ALA A 142 9.46 -11.23 -1.78
N GLN A 143 9.78 -12.41 -2.31
CA GLN A 143 10.99 -12.58 -3.12
C GLN A 143 10.97 -11.79 -4.43
N LEU A 144 9.82 -11.75 -5.12
CA LEU A 144 9.68 -10.95 -6.34
C LEU A 144 9.89 -9.45 -6.06
N GLU A 145 9.49 -8.96 -4.89
CA GLU A 145 9.60 -7.55 -4.53
C GLU A 145 10.95 -7.19 -3.89
N ASP A 146 11.72 -8.16 -3.35
CA ASP A 146 13.05 -7.95 -2.76
C ASP A 146 14.02 -7.26 -3.73
N TYR A 147 13.88 -7.48 -5.03
CA TYR A 147 14.67 -6.80 -6.06
C TYR A 147 14.60 -5.27 -5.95
N PHE A 148 13.43 -4.72 -5.61
CA PHE A 148 13.20 -3.27 -5.55
C PHE A 148 13.54 -2.65 -4.20
N HIS A 149 13.50 -3.42 -3.12
CA HIS A 149 13.56 -2.91 -1.75
C HIS A 149 14.56 -3.63 -0.84
N GLY A 150 15.23 -4.65 -1.33
CA GLY A 150 16.16 -5.50 -0.58
C GLY A 150 15.44 -6.52 0.29
N ILE A 151 14.51 -6.12 1.14
CA ILE A 151 13.69 -7.02 1.97
C ILE A 151 12.23 -6.58 1.87
N SER A 152 11.37 -7.48 1.44
CA SER A 152 9.93 -7.24 1.36
C SER A 152 9.13 -8.20 2.23
N SER A 153 8.01 -7.71 2.75
CA SER A 153 7.02 -8.55 3.43
C SER A 153 6.12 -9.35 2.48
N GLY A 154 6.09 -9.00 1.20
CA GLY A 154 5.19 -9.56 0.18
C GLY A 154 3.72 -9.13 0.30
N ILE A 155 3.40 -8.24 1.25
CA ILE A 155 2.00 -7.83 1.51
C ILE A 155 1.49 -6.90 0.41
N ASP A 156 2.33 -5.99 -0.07
CA ASP A 156 1.95 -5.03 -1.11
C ASP A 156 1.59 -5.73 -2.42
N PRO A 157 2.45 -6.58 -3.01
CA PRO A 157 2.09 -7.31 -4.20
C PRO A 157 0.95 -8.32 -3.97
N LEU A 158 0.85 -8.92 -2.79
CA LEU A 158 -0.27 -9.80 -2.45
C LEU A 158 -1.61 -9.04 -2.51
N ASN A 159 -1.68 -7.82 -1.97
CA ASN A 159 -2.89 -7.00 -2.04
C ASN A 159 -3.20 -6.57 -3.48
N CYS A 160 -2.16 -6.13 -4.25
CA CYS A 160 -2.31 -5.76 -5.66
C CYS A 160 -2.80 -6.94 -6.51
N TYR A 161 -2.37 -8.17 -6.19
CA TYR A 161 -2.76 -9.40 -6.89
C TYR A 161 -4.17 -9.85 -6.53
N LEU A 162 -4.48 -9.96 -5.24
CA LEU A 162 -5.77 -10.46 -4.78
C LEU A 162 -6.90 -9.46 -5.05
N LYS A 163 -6.62 -8.15 -5.01
CA LYS A 163 -7.59 -7.05 -5.25
C LYS A 163 -8.75 -7.02 -4.24
N TYR A 164 -8.51 -7.53 -3.03
CA TYR A 164 -9.45 -7.53 -1.90
C TYR A 164 -8.83 -6.85 -0.68
N PRO A 165 -9.65 -6.28 0.23
CA PRO A 165 -9.13 -5.87 1.54
C PRO A 165 -8.55 -7.07 2.28
N LEU A 166 -7.34 -6.90 2.83
CA LEU A 166 -6.62 -7.93 3.56
C LEU A 166 -6.42 -7.51 5.01
N LEU A 167 -6.83 -8.38 5.92
CA LEU A 167 -6.54 -8.28 7.34
C LEU A 167 -5.34 -9.16 7.67
N ILE A 168 -4.33 -8.54 8.25
CA ILE A 168 -3.09 -9.17 8.71
C ILE A 168 -3.18 -9.25 10.22
N ASN A 169 -2.92 -10.42 10.80
CA ASN A 169 -2.80 -10.60 12.25
C ASN A 169 -1.87 -11.78 12.54
N GLY A 170 -1.53 -12.02 13.82
CA GLY A 170 -0.66 -13.13 14.23
C GLY A 170 -1.11 -14.51 13.76
N GLY A 171 -2.38 -14.69 13.35
CA GLY A 171 -2.93 -15.91 12.78
C GLY A 171 -2.83 -16.01 11.25
N GLY A 172 -2.23 -15.03 10.59
CA GLY A 172 -2.05 -15.02 9.13
C GLY A 172 -2.70 -13.84 8.42
N ILE A 173 -3.00 -14.01 7.13
CA ILE A 173 -3.63 -13.00 6.27
C ILE A 173 -4.95 -13.54 5.74
N ARG A 174 -6.01 -12.76 5.83
CA ARG A 174 -7.32 -13.15 5.32
C ARG A 174 -8.01 -12.02 4.57
N VAL A 175 -8.82 -12.39 3.58
CA VAL A 175 -9.72 -11.47 2.89
C VAL A 175 -10.85 -11.07 3.83
N VAL A 176 -11.14 -9.77 3.91
CA VAL A 176 -12.21 -9.22 4.76
C VAL A 176 -13.12 -8.29 3.96
N GLY A 177 -14.30 -8.02 4.50
CA GLY A 177 -15.22 -7.00 3.99
C GLY A 177 -15.17 -5.76 4.87
N ILE A 178 -15.16 -4.57 4.26
CA ILE A 178 -15.32 -3.31 4.99
C ILE A 178 -16.79 -2.88 4.85
N PRO A 179 -17.54 -2.68 5.96
CA PRO A 179 -18.95 -2.35 5.92
C PRO A 179 -19.18 -0.88 5.53
N ARG A 180 -19.07 -0.59 4.23
CA ARG A 180 -19.15 0.77 3.68
C ARG A 180 -20.46 1.49 4.00
N ASN A 181 -21.58 0.74 4.07
CA ASN A 181 -22.90 1.24 4.42
C ASN A 181 -23.03 1.71 5.87
N LYS A 182 -22.06 1.39 6.73
CA LYS A 182 -21.99 1.85 8.12
C LYS A 182 -21.18 3.12 8.30
N PHE A 183 -20.45 3.55 7.27
CA PHE A 183 -19.70 4.80 7.32
C PHE A 183 -20.66 6.00 7.26
N PRO A 184 -20.35 7.15 7.92
CA PRO A 184 -21.25 8.33 7.89
C PRO A 184 -21.56 8.77 6.45
N ILE A 185 -22.80 9.19 6.18
CA ILE A 185 -23.29 9.57 4.84
C ILE A 185 -22.38 10.62 4.17
N LYS A 186 -21.87 11.60 4.93
CA LYS A 186 -20.93 12.61 4.45
C LYS A 186 -19.46 12.23 4.71
N GLY A 187 -19.22 11.03 5.24
CA GLY A 187 -17.91 10.58 5.63
C GLY A 187 -17.03 10.21 4.45
N ALA A 188 -15.73 10.33 4.63
CA ALA A 188 -14.77 9.92 3.63
C ALA A 188 -13.45 9.41 4.23
N ILE A 189 -12.77 8.60 3.42
CA ILE A 189 -11.35 8.29 3.52
C ILE A 189 -10.68 9.04 2.37
N PHE A 190 -9.60 9.75 2.65
CA PHE A 190 -8.93 10.58 1.65
C PHE A 190 -7.42 10.56 1.83
N LEU A 191 -6.70 10.94 0.79
CA LEU A 191 -5.25 11.15 0.79
C LEU A 191 -4.96 12.65 0.68
N ILE A 192 -3.91 13.08 1.36
CA ILE A 192 -3.24 14.36 1.12
C ILE A 192 -1.95 14.05 0.35
N ASP A 193 -1.80 14.64 -0.82
CA ASP A 193 -0.59 14.58 -1.62
C ASP A 193 0.44 15.57 -1.09
N THR A 194 1.57 15.06 -0.59
CA THR A 194 2.64 15.90 -0.03
C THR A 194 3.53 16.56 -1.10
N GLY A 195 3.34 16.17 -2.37
CA GLY A 195 4.10 16.65 -3.52
C GLY A 195 5.54 16.13 -3.65
N LYS A 196 5.97 15.24 -2.75
CA LYS A 196 7.33 14.66 -2.77
C LYS A 196 7.27 13.16 -2.41
N PRO A 197 8.09 12.30 -3.05
CA PRO A 197 8.19 10.91 -2.64
C PRO A 197 8.75 10.78 -1.22
N GLY A 198 8.38 9.71 -0.52
CA GLY A 198 8.95 9.34 0.77
C GLY A 198 10.17 8.43 0.61
N ILE A 199 10.96 8.33 1.68
CA ILE A 199 12.12 7.42 1.76
C ILE A 199 11.83 6.40 2.86
N THR A 200 11.52 5.16 2.48
CA THR A 200 11.02 4.15 3.43
C THR A 200 12.09 3.63 4.39
N GLN A 201 13.22 3.14 3.86
CA GLN A 201 14.20 2.41 4.65
C GLN A 201 14.78 3.20 5.84
N PRO A 202 15.21 4.47 5.70
CA PRO A 202 15.72 5.25 6.85
C PRO A 202 14.68 5.43 7.95
N LEU A 203 13.41 5.57 7.63
CA LEU A 203 12.35 5.77 8.62
C LEU A 203 11.99 4.46 9.35
N VAL A 204 12.05 3.33 8.65
CA VAL A 204 11.89 2.00 9.25
C VAL A 204 13.06 1.72 10.20
N ASN A 205 14.29 2.01 9.79
CA ASN A 205 15.47 1.87 10.66
C ASN A 205 15.35 2.75 11.91
N LEU A 206 14.93 4.01 11.74
CA LEU A 206 14.71 4.92 12.87
C LEU A 206 13.66 4.38 13.85
N PHE A 207 12.60 3.74 13.33
CA PHE A 207 11.62 3.11 14.22
C PHE A 207 12.23 1.95 15.01
N PHE A 208 13.02 1.08 14.36
CA PHE A 208 13.73 0.00 15.06
C PHE A 208 14.71 0.52 16.12
N GLU A 209 15.47 1.58 15.79
CA GLU A 209 16.37 2.23 16.75
C GLU A 209 15.61 2.76 17.98
N LYS A 210 14.48 3.43 17.74
CA LYS A 210 13.62 3.89 18.84
C LYS A 210 13.06 2.76 19.69
N CYS A 211 12.73 1.62 19.09
CA CYS A 211 12.26 0.43 19.82
C CYS A 211 13.34 -0.25 20.68
N GLN A 212 14.62 0.11 20.54
CA GLN A 212 15.67 -0.32 21.47
C GLN A 212 15.58 0.40 22.83
N ASP A 213 14.94 1.57 22.87
CA ASP A 213 14.60 2.24 24.13
C ASP A 213 13.42 1.54 24.80
N VAL A 214 13.61 1.08 26.05
CA VAL A 214 12.61 0.30 26.80
C VAL A 214 11.31 1.08 27.01
N ALA A 215 11.39 2.39 27.21
CA ALA A 215 10.21 3.23 27.43
C ALA A 215 9.41 3.37 26.13
N PHE A 216 10.07 3.53 25.00
CA PHE A 216 9.41 3.60 23.70
C PHE A 216 8.84 2.25 23.27
N ASP A 217 9.56 1.14 23.46
CA ASP A 217 9.04 -0.21 23.18
C ASP A 217 7.79 -0.51 24.00
N LYS A 218 7.80 -0.15 25.29
CA LYS A 218 6.61 -0.25 26.16
C LYS A 218 5.45 0.60 25.64
N LEU A 219 5.73 1.84 25.22
CA LEU A 219 4.73 2.74 24.64
C LEU A 219 4.10 2.16 23.38
N VAL A 220 4.90 1.55 22.50
CA VAL A 220 4.40 0.86 21.30
C VAL A 220 3.47 -0.29 21.68
N LYS A 221 3.88 -1.14 22.63
CA LYS A 221 3.13 -2.33 23.05
C LYS A 221 1.84 -1.99 23.81
N GLU A 222 1.90 -1.02 24.71
CA GLU A 222 0.79 -0.71 25.63
C GLU A 222 -0.16 0.37 25.09
N SER A 223 0.25 1.14 24.07
CA SER A 223 -0.59 2.22 23.53
C SER A 223 -0.80 2.07 22.03
N LEU A 224 0.26 2.08 21.19
CA LEU A 224 0.11 2.07 19.73
C LEU A 224 -0.64 0.84 19.23
N ILE A 225 -0.22 -0.35 19.65
CA ILE A 225 -0.82 -1.62 19.22
C ILE A 225 -2.30 -1.69 19.61
N PRO A 226 -2.71 -1.48 20.87
CA PRO A 226 -4.12 -1.50 21.25
C PRO A 226 -4.97 -0.47 20.51
N ILE A 227 -4.48 0.76 20.32
CA ILE A 227 -5.19 1.80 19.57
C ILE A 227 -5.38 1.38 18.11
N ASN A 228 -4.29 0.92 17.44
CA ASN A 228 -4.35 0.44 16.06
C ASN A 228 -5.36 -0.70 15.90
N ASP A 229 -5.29 -1.71 16.75
CA ASP A 229 -6.14 -2.90 16.65
C ASP A 229 -7.61 -2.56 16.93
N LYS A 230 -7.87 -1.66 17.87
CA LYS A 230 -9.20 -1.13 18.14
C LYS A 230 -9.77 -0.32 16.97
N CYS A 231 -8.93 0.46 16.23
CA CYS A 231 -9.35 1.10 14.98
C CYS A 231 -9.79 0.07 13.94
N ILE A 232 -9.01 -0.99 13.75
CA ILE A 232 -9.32 -2.05 12.78
C ILE A 232 -10.61 -2.76 13.15
N HIS A 233 -10.74 -3.23 14.40
CA HIS A 233 -11.94 -3.91 14.86
C HIS A 233 -13.20 -3.06 14.73
N SER A 234 -13.16 -1.82 15.21
CA SER A 234 -14.31 -0.92 15.13
C SER A 234 -14.69 -0.56 13.69
N LEU A 235 -13.71 -0.43 12.78
CA LEU A 235 -13.99 -0.22 11.36
C LEU A 235 -14.65 -1.44 10.72
N LEU A 236 -14.13 -2.64 10.97
CA LEU A 236 -14.66 -3.89 10.40
C LEU A 236 -16.04 -4.26 10.96
N GLU A 237 -16.34 -3.87 12.19
CA GLU A 237 -17.66 -4.05 12.81
C GLU A 237 -18.64 -2.93 12.46
N GLY A 238 -18.17 -1.85 11.82
CA GLY A 238 -19.00 -0.68 11.48
C GLY A 238 -19.42 0.15 12.70
N LYS A 239 -18.66 0.08 13.80
CA LYS A 239 -18.88 0.84 15.04
C LYS A 239 -18.23 2.24 14.92
N THR A 240 -18.86 3.13 14.17
CA THR A 240 -18.29 4.45 13.84
C THR A 240 -18.19 5.40 15.04
N ASP A 241 -19.00 5.20 16.05
CA ASP A 241 -18.96 5.89 17.35
C ASP A 241 -17.71 5.55 18.17
N VAL A 242 -17.18 4.33 18.04
CA VAL A 242 -15.91 3.89 18.62
C VAL A 242 -14.75 4.23 17.69
N PHE A 243 -14.92 4.02 16.37
CA PHE A 243 -13.88 4.16 15.37
C PHE A 243 -13.27 5.57 15.35
N PHE A 244 -14.09 6.61 15.20
CA PHE A 244 -13.57 7.97 15.05
C PHE A 244 -12.85 8.52 16.29
N PRO A 245 -13.33 8.33 17.52
CA PRO A 245 -12.54 8.70 18.70
C PRO A 245 -11.21 7.95 18.78
N THR A 246 -11.20 6.63 18.56
CA THR A 246 -9.96 5.84 18.58
C THR A 246 -8.98 6.25 17.48
N LEU A 247 -9.49 6.60 16.31
CA LEU A 247 -8.67 7.14 15.22
C LEU A 247 -8.05 8.49 15.58
N GLN A 248 -8.78 9.33 16.33
CA GLN A 248 -8.24 10.58 16.85
C GLN A 248 -7.10 10.31 17.86
N GLU A 249 -7.25 9.31 18.73
CA GLU A 249 -6.18 8.87 19.63
C GLU A 249 -4.93 8.42 18.82
N LEU A 250 -5.12 7.63 17.75
CA LEU A 250 -4.04 7.21 16.86
C LEU A 250 -3.36 8.41 16.18
N SER A 251 -4.14 9.37 15.70
CA SER A 251 -3.63 10.60 15.07
C SER A 251 -2.77 11.41 16.04
N VAL A 252 -3.23 11.59 17.27
CA VAL A 252 -2.48 12.27 18.34
C VAL A 252 -1.19 11.49 18.67
N PHE A 253 -1.29 10.17 18.83
CA PHE A 253 -0.13 9.33 19.10
C PHE A 253 0.96 9.49 18.02
N GLN A 254 0.59 9.38 16.75
CA GLN A 254 1.56 9.53 15.66
C GLN A 254 2.14 10.95 15.59
N TYR A 255 1.32 11.98 15.82
CA TYR A 255 1.80 13.36 15.86
C TYR A 255 2.85 13.59 16.96
N GLN A 256 2.68 12.99 18.13
CA GLN A 256 3.59 13.14 19.27
C GLN A 256 4.86 12.30 19.15
N HIS A 257 4.75 11.07 18.65
CA HIS A 257 5.83 10.07 18.75
C HIS A 257 6.51 9.75 17.42
N PHE A 258 5.85 10.06 16.27
CA PHE A 258 6.36 9.80 14.92
C PHE A 258 6.68 11.07 14.15
N ARG A 259 7.08 12.12 14.86
CA ARG A 259 7.37 13.43 14.25
C ARG A 259 8.32 13.37 13.04
N PRO A 260 9.44 12.60 13.06
CA PRO A 260 10.34 12.47 11.91
C PRO A 260 9.70 11.79 10.68
N MET A 261 8.63 11.03 10.86
CA MET A 261 7.89 10.37 9.79
C MET A 261 6.83 11.28 9.16
N ILE A 262 6.47 12.39 9.81
CA ILE A 262 5.44 13.32 9.33
C ILE A 262 6.09 14.40 8.46
N PRO A 263 5.72 14.54 7.17
CA PRO A 263 6.23 15.58 6.29
C PRO A 263 5.91 16.98 6.83
N ASP A 264 6.88 17.90 6.75
CA ASP A 264 6.71 19.28 7.25
C ASP A 264 5.52 19.99 6.61
N SER A 265 5.26 19.73 5.32
CA SER A 265 4.16 20.34 4.57
C SER A 265 2.77 20.06 5.14
N VAL A 266 2.60 19.00 5.96
CA VAL A 266 1.29 18.61 6.51
C VAL A 266 1.17 18.81 8.03
N ILE A 267 2.23 19.21 8.73
CA ILE A 267 2.22 19.34 10.19
C ILE A 267 1.15 20.31 10.67
N GLY A 268 1.05 21.48 10.06
CA GLY A 268 0.03 22.47 10.41
C GLY A 268 -1.38 21.92 10.21
N SER A 269 -1.61 21.22 9.11
CA SER A 269 -2.88 20.58 8.81
C SER A 269 -3.19 19.42 9.78
N TRP A 270 -2.17 18.63 10.16
CA TRP A 270 -2.34 17.57 11.14
C TRP A 270 -2.73 18.11 12.51
N LYS A 271 -2.03 19.15 12.98
CA LYS A 271 -2.37 19.81 14.24
C LYS A 271 -3.78 20.42 14.21
N ALA A 272 -4.15 21.09 13.11
CA ALA A 272 -5.49 21.62 12.94
C ALA A 272 -6.59 20.56 13.00
N GLY A 273 -6.33 19.36 12.46
CA GLY A 273 -7.23 18.21 12.56
C GLY A 273 -7.39 17.72 14.01
N ILE A 274 -6.28 17.68 14.77
CA ILE A 274 -6.30 17.32 16.20
C ILE A 274 -7.12 18.35 17.00
N ASP A 275 -6.83 19.63 16.80
CA ASP A 275 -7.42 20.72 17.62
C ASP A 275 -8.93 20.91 17.30
N LYS A 276 -9.33 20.83 16.03
CA LYS A 276 -10.70 21.08 15.58
C LYS A 276 -11.57 19.83 15.46
N GLN A 277 -10.97 18.66 15.45
CA GLN A 277 -11.63 17.35 15.31
C GLN A 277 -12.54 17.21 14.07
N THR A 278 -12.27 18.01 13.02
CA THR A 278 -13.02 17.93 11.75
C THR A 278 -12.56 16.79 10.87
N TYR A 279 -11.32 16.35 11.05
CA TYR A 279 -10.71 15.17 10.41
C TYR A 279 -9.57 14.65 11.28
N SER A 280 -9.21 13.39 11.08
CA SER A 280 -8.02 12.78 11.68
C SER A 280 -7.06 12.38 10.59
N LEU A 281 -5.79 12.76 10.70
CA LEU A 281 -4.72 12.34 9.80
C LEU A 281 -3.90 11.23 10.44
N LYS A 282 -3.32 10.37 9.60
CA LYS A 282 -2.36 9.34 9.98
C LYS A 282 -1.37 9.09 8.85
N LEU A 283 -0.26 8.46 9.15
CA LEU A 283 0.70 8.03 8.14
C LEU A 283 0.03 7.12 7.09
N CYS A 284 0.54 7.15 5.86
CA CYS A 284 0.22 6.24 4.79
C CYS A 284 1.53 5.56 4.34
N GLY A 285 1.80 4.35 4.79
CA GLY A 285 3.10 3.70 4.67
C GLY A 285 4.11 4.27 5.68
N SER A 286 5.40 4.33 5.31
CA SER A 286 6.48 4.78 6.21
C SER A 286 6.47 6.27 6.53
N GLY A 287 5.74 7.09 5.79
CA GLY A 287 5.78 8.54 5.93
C GLY A 287 7.01 9.18 5.26
N GLY A 288 7.39 10.36 5.73
CA GLY A 288 8.51 11.14 5.17
C GLY A 288 8.21 11.83 3.84
N GLY A 289 7.08 11.52 3.22
CA GLY A 289 6.64 12.01 1.91
C GLY A 289 5.49 11.14 1.38
N GLY A 290 5.23 11.21 0.07
CA GLY A 290 4.16 10.47 -0.56
C GLY A 290 2.78 10.97 -0.15
N PHE A 291 1.93 10.08 0.34
CA PHE A 291 0.59 10.42 0.82
C PHE A 291 0.50 10.40 2.34
N VAL A 292 -0.40 11.23 2.87
CA VAL A 292 -0.92 11.14 4.24
C VAL A 292 -2.39 10.74 4.17
N LEU A 293 -2.79 9.77 4.98
CA LEU A 293 -4.16 9.25 4.99
C LEU A 293 -5.02 10.05 5.98
N GLY A 294 -6.23 10.38 5.54
CA GLY A 294 -7.18 11.11 6.36
C GLY A 294 -8.56 10.47 6.39
N PHE A 295 -9.27 10.68 7.47
CA PHE A 295 -10.64 10.24 7.69
C PHE A 295 -11.48 11.38 8.24
N THR A 296 -12.74 11.44 7.84
CA THR A 296 -13.66 12.47 8.31
C THR A 296 -15.09 11.98 8.35
N ARG A 297 -15.91 12.59 9.20
CA ARG A 297 -17.36 12.43 9.19
C ARG A 297 -18.07 13.36 8.18
N ASP A 298 -17.38 14.44 7.76
CA ASP A 298 -17.89 15.40 6.77
C ASP A 298 -16.74 15.79 5.80
N PHE A 299 -16.78 15.20 4.61
CA PHE A 299 -15.74 15.40 3.61
C PHE A 299 -15.66 16.81 3.08
N GLU A 300 -16.78 17.49 2.90
CA GLU A 300 -16.78 18.86 2.36
C GLU A 300 -16.17 19.85 3.36
N ALA A 301 -16.51 19.70 4.64
CA ALA A 301 -15.90 20.53 5.70
C ALA A 301 -14.40 20.28 5.82
N ALA A 302 -13.98 19.00 5.81
CA ALA A 302 -12.56 18.64 5.86
C ALA A 302 -11.80 19.15 4.61
N GLN A 303 -12.36 18.99 3.43
CA GLN A 303 -11.76 19.42 2.16
C GLN A 303 -11.59 20.96 2.12
N ARG A 304 -12.61 21.73 2.55
CA ARG A 304 -12.50 23.20 2.65
C ARG A 304 -11.37 23.60 3.59
N SER A 305 -11.33 23.00 4.79
CA SER A 305 -10.29 23.27 5.79
C SER A 305 -8.89 22.96 5.29
N LEU A 306 -8.71 21.81 4.61
CA LEU A 306 -7.41 21.38 4.09
C LEU A 306 -6.97 22.22 2.89
N ARG A 307 -7.88 22.55 1.96
CA ARG A 307 -7.58 23.40 0.81
C ARG A 307 -7.19 24.81 1.21
N SER A 308 -7.82 25.39 2.25
CA SER A 308 -7.43 26.71 2.78
C SER A 308 -6.01 26.72 3.36
N GLN A 309 -5.45 25.55 3.66
CA GLN A 309 -4.07 25.36 4.11
C GLN A 309 -3.13 24.90 2.95
N GLY A 310 -3.59 24.98 1.70
CA GLY A 310 -2.80 24.61 0.52
C GLY A 310 -2.70 23.11 0.25
N GLN A 311 -3.47 22.26 0.94
CA GLN A 311 -3.37 20.81 0.78
C GLN A 311 -4.16 20.32 -0.45
N LYS A 312 -3.54 19.42 -1.23
CA LYS A 312 -4.20 18.69 -2.31
C LYS A 312 -4.83 17.40 -1.77
N VAL A 313 -6.15 17.32 -1.82
CA VAL A 313 -6.93 16.22 -1.24
C VAL A 313 -7.53 15.36 -2.34
N ILE A 314 -7.32 14.03 -2.24
CA ILE A 314 -7.81 13.02 -3.18
C ILE A 314 -8.72 12.05 -2.40
N ALA A 315 -9.98 11.90 -2.80
CA ALA A 315 -10.88 10.94 -2.15
C ALA A 315 -10.48 9.48 -2.48
N VAL A 316 -10.36 8.65 -1.47
CA VAL A 316 -10.19 7.19 -1.58
C VAL A 316 -11.55 6.52 -1.58
N TYR A 317 -12.38 6.89 -0.63
CA TYR A 317 -13.76 6.46 -0.49
C TYR A 317 -14.58 7.65 0.00
N LYS A 318 -15.73 7.87 -0.63
CA LYS A 318 -16.72 8.85 -0.21
C LYS A 318 -18.07 8.14 -0.16
N ASN A 319 -18.75 8.26 0.96
CA ASN A 319 -20.12 7.82 1.06
C ASN A 319 -21.01 8.93 0.44
N SER A 320 -21.81 8.56 -0.54
CA SER A 320 -22.66 9.47 -1.33
C SER A 320 -24.13 9.12 -1.12
#